data_a7a5ea7b3edf3d27bc80006eca33cb02
#
_entry.id   a7a5ea7b3edf3d27bc80006eca33cb02
#
_cell.length_a   1.000
_cell.length_b   1.000
_cell.length_c   1.000
_cell.angle_alpha   90.00
_cell.angle_beta   90.00
_cell.angle_gamma   90.00
#
_symmetry.space_group_name_H-M   'P 1'
#
loop_
_entity.id
_entity.type
_entity.pdbx_description
1 polymer ?
#
loop_
_entity_poly.entity_id
_entity_poly.type
_entity_poly.pdbx_seq_one_letter_code
_entity_poly.pdbx_strand_id
1 'polypeptide(L)'
;MLRSLVGSEMCIRDRLTGNYTDKDGGPIDPVTGAVGTRRLDTNVAGLARANGDRLNLKPGVSLPLNWSYGYLTPSLKYMYTQYNLDLDGTGKEGIVAARNYATATGTRYVGGDYSRNQNRGVPIASLDGGLYFDRNTQWFGKNYRQTLEPRAFYLYVPEEDQKDIPVFDTGEPTFNYASLFRDNRFSGSDRVGDENKLSLGVTSRWIEDNGFQRQRISVGQALYFKDRTVQLPGIDYRTRDDAKSNVSPYALEYEYRYNRDWRATADYNWDPDSHSPRSGSAMFHYQPEDNPNKVVNAGYRYRNDQIRYDQNSGTWKMGGDYGTPGQPGYVKDYYKIQQHDFSVIWPIVPQWNAISRWQYDYNRNRTLEAFGGFEYDNCCWKLRLISRYWVKYDEFSQNAPENEKGDRGIFLQIVLKGLGGVMGTKVESFLDKGIQGYREREDQAF
;
A
#
# COMPACT_ATOMS: atom_id res chain seq x y z
N MET A 1 -1.72 -19.31 -32.88
CA MET A 1 -2.14 -20.14 -31.74
C MET A 1 -2.65 -19.25 -30.65
N LEU A 2 -3.97 -19.17 -30.47
CA LEU A 2 -4.58 -18.50 -29.33
C LEU A 2 -4.18 -19.23 -28.07
N ARG A 3 -3.25 -18.71 -27.30
CA ARG A 3 -2.94 -19.18 -25.95
C ARG A 3 -3.50 -18.24 -24.93
N SER A 4 -4.38 -18.81 -24.20
CA SER A 4 -4.88 -18.58 -22.86
C SER A 4 -5.97 -17.53 -22.70
N LEU A 5 -7.14 -18.01 -22.44
CA LEU A 5 -8.02 -17.43 -21.41
C LEU A 5 -7.21 -17.35 -20.12
N VAL A 6 -6.55 -16.21 -19.90
CA VAL A 6 -5.84 -15.96 -18.66
C VAL A 6 -6.91 -15.63 -17.62
N GLY A 7 -7.10 -16.59 -16.73
CA GLY A 7 -7.66 -16.41 -15.42
C GLY A 7 -8.96 -15.60 -15.38
N SER A 8 -10.09 -16.27 -15.61
CA SER A 8 -11.27 -15.85 -14.89
C SER A 8 -10.93 -15.94 -13.41
N GLU A 9 -10.69 -14.81 -12.73
CA GLU A 9 -10.91 -14.80 -11.29
C GLU A 9 -12.37 -15.19 -11.11
N MET A 10 -12.58 -16.44 -10.74
CA MET A 10 -13.90 -17.00 -10.53
C MET A 10 -14.66 -16.16 -9.50
N CYS A 11 -15.99 -16.15 -9.65
CA CYS A 11 -16.94 -15.60 -8.72
C CYS A 11 -16.46 -15.69 -7.27
N ILE A 12 -15.99 -14.57 -6.72
CA ILE A 12 -15.79 -14.45 -5.29
C ILE A 12 -17.08 -13.86 -4.75
N ARG A 13 -17.87 -14.69 -4.08
CA ARG A 13 -18.97 -14.21 -3.27
C ARG A 13 -18.39 -13.85 -1.91
N ASP A 14 -18.09 -12.58 -1.71
CA ASP A 14 -17.62 -12.05 -0.43
C ASP A 14 -18.81 -11.58 0.38
N ARG A 15 -18.92 -12.09 1.60
CA ARG A 15 -19.77 -11.46 2.60
C ARG A 15 -18.99 -10.31 3.24
N LEU A 16 -19.31 -9.10 2.83
CA LEU A 16 -18.70 -7.90 3.35
C LEU A 16 -19.32 -7.54 4.68
N THR A 17 -18.51 -7.47 5.73
CA THR A 17 -18.94 -6.97 7.04
C THR A 17 -18.12 -5.73 7.36
N GLY A 18 -18.71 -4.57 7.16
CA GLY A 18 -18.10 -3.30 7.55
C GLY A 18 -18.55 -2.89 8.96
N ASN A 19 -17.81 -3.28 9.99
CA ASN A 19 -17.98 -2.70 11.32
C ASN A 19 -17.15 -1.42 11.43
N TYR A 20 -17.68 -0.32 10.95
CA TYR A 20 -17.08 1.00 11.12
C TYR A 20 -17.84 1.78 12.20
N THR A 21 -17.74 1.33 13.44
CA THR A 21 -18.00 2.16 14.61
C THR A 21 -16.69 2.77 15.04
N ASP A 22 -16.50 4.04 14.77
CA ASP A 22 -15.54 4.82 15.50
C ASP A 22 -16.11 5.09 16.89
N LYS A 23 -15.46 4.56 17.90
CA LYS A 23 -15.80 4.87 19.30
C LYS A 23 -15.36 6.29 19.69
N ASP A 24 -14.54 6.92 18.87
CA ASP A 24 -13.81 8.15 19.20
C ASP A 24 -14.27 9.38 18.39
N GLY A 25 -15.49 9.38 17.91
CA GLY A 25 -16.12 10.58 17.40
C GLY A 25 -15.84 10.84 15.92
N GLY A 26 -16.77 10.44 15.09
CA GLY A 26 -16.90 10.94 13.74
C GLY A 26 -17.13 12.47 13.71
N PRO A 27 -17.17 13.10 12.52
CA PRO A 27 -17.33 14.53 12.41
C PRO A 27 -18.58 14.99 13.17
N ILE A 28 -18.42 16.04 13.96
CA ILE A 28 -19.53 16.67 14.70
C ILE A 28 -20.46 17.27 13.65
N ASP A 29 -21.74 16.91 13.71
CA ASP A 29 -22.78 17.55 12.91
C ASP A 29 -22.84 19.05 13.33
N PRO A 30 -22.54 19.98 12.43
CA PRO A 30 -22.48 21.40 12.75
C PRO A 30 -23.86 21.99 13.12
N VAL A 31 -24.96 21.30 12.83
CA VAL A 31 -26.31 21.76 13.09
C VAL A 31 -26.83 21.20 14.42
N THR A 32 -26.57 19.95 14.71
CA THR A 32 -27.12 19.26 15.89
C THR A 32 -26.10 19.09 17.01
N GLY A 33 -24.80 19.31 16.75
CA GLY A 33 -23.74 19.01 17.71
C GLY A 33 -23.54 17.51 17.96
N ALA A 34 -24.30 16.67 17.30
CA ALA A 34 -24.18 15.22 17.46
C ALA A 34 -22.89 14.71 16.82
N VAL A 35 -22.19 13.84 17.55
CA VAL A 35 -21.02 13.14 17.01
C VAL A 35 -21.52 12.13 15.98
N GLY A 36 -21.29 12.40 14.70
CA GLY A 36 -21.64 11.48 13.62
C GLY A 36 -20.77 10.23 13.66
N THR A 37 -21.35 9.08 13.34
CA THR A 37 -20.55 7.88 13.08
C THR A 37 -19.64 8.15 11.89
N ARG A 38 -18.36 7.75 11.99
CA ARG A 38 -17.39 7.88 10.91
C ARG A 38 -17.91 7.19 9.67
N ARG A 39 -17.87 7.87 8.55
CA ARG A 39 -18.43 7.37 7.30
C ARG A 39 -17.37 6.65 6.52
N LEU A 40 -17.72 5.48 6.05
CA LEU A 40 -16.98 4.77 5.02
C LEU A 40 -16.85 5.59 3.76
N ASP A 41 -17.87 6.38 3.48
CA ASP A 41 -17.98 7.11 2.23
C ASP A 41 -18.73 8.42 2.48
N THR A 42 -18.06 9.54 2.35
CA THR A 42 -18.67 10.86 2.48
C THR A 42 -19.59 11.21 1.31
N ASN A 43 -19.48 10.50 0.16
CA ASN A 43 -20.36 10.68 -0.99
C ASN A 43 -21.63 9.83 -0.89
N VAL A 44 -21.60 8.74 -0.12
CA VAL A 44 -22.74 7.88 0.12
C VAL A 44 -23.16 8.05 1.58
N ALA A 45 -23.81 9.18 1.85
CA ALA A 45 -24.30 9.49 3.18
C ALA A 45 -25.32 8.44 3.65
N GLY A 46 -25.12 7.87 4.83
CA GLY A 46 -26.02 6.89 5.42
C GLY A 46 -25.56 5.44 5.33
N LEU A 47 -24.50 5.13 4.62
CA LEU A 47 -23.91 3.78 4.56
C LEU A 47 -22.81 3.54 5.60
N ALA A 48 -22.85 4.20 6.72
CA ALA A 48 -21.87 4.04 7.80
C ALA A 48 -21.71 2.58 8.29
N ARG A 49 -22.69 1.72 8.02
CA ARG A 49 -22.70 0.29 8.37
C ARG A 49 -23.37 -0.51 7.25
N ALA A 50 -22.78 -0.51 6.06
CA ALA A 50 -23.26 -1.39 5.01
C ALA A 50 -22.65 -2.78 5.22
N ASN A 51 -23.53 -3.78 5.31
CA ASN A 51 -23.19 -5.19 5.14
C ASN A 51 -23.73 -5.63 3.78
N GLY A 52 -23.23 -6.71 3.24
CA GLY A 52 -23.81 -7.23 2.02
C GLY A 52 -22.96 -8.30 1.35
N ASP A 53 -23.47 -8.77 0.25
CA ASP A 53 -22.77 -9.71 -0.64
C ASP A 53 -22.21 -8.92 -1.83
N ARG A 54 -21.00 -9.25 -2.26
CA ARG A 54 -20.37 -8.77 -3.47
C ARG A 54 -20.04 -9.91 -4.41
N LEU A 55 -20.46 -9.80 -5.66
CA LEU A 55 -20.05 -10.66 -6.75
C LEU A 55 -19.12 -9.86 -7.66
N ASN A 56 -17.89 -10.34 -7.85
CA ASN A 56 -16.91 -9.72 -8.73
C ASN A 56 -16.47 -10.71 -9.82
N LEU A 57 -16.54 -10.28 -11.08
CA LEU A 57 -16.14 -11.04 -12.26
C LEU A 57 -15.17 -10.19 -13.08
N LYS A 58 -14.03 -10.77 -13.47
CA LYS A 58 -13.03 -10.09 -14.30
C LYS A 58 -12.59 -10.98 -15.46
N PRO A 59 -13.50 -11.34 -16.40
CA PRO A 59 -13.09 -12.05 -17.61
C PRO A 59 -12.15 -11.19 -18.45
N GLY A 60 -11.20 -11.83 -19.11
CA GLY A 60 -10.28 -11.12 -19.99
C GLY A 60 -9.64 -12.04 -21.02
N VAL A 61 -9.17 -11.41 -22.09
CA VAL A 61 -8.39 -12.07 -23.15
C VAL A 61 -7.11 -11.28 -23.38
N SER A 62 -6.01 -11.96 -23.54
CA SER A 62 -4.73 -11.37 -23.93
C SER A 62 -4.05 -12.20 -25.00
N LEU A 63 -3.31 -11.51 -25.87
CA LEU A 63 -2.57 -12.14 -26.96
C LEU A 63 -1.08 -11.82 -26.81
N PRO A 64 -0.28 -12.63 -26.06
CA PRO A 64 1.13 -12.38 -25.92
C PRO A 64 1.88 -12.78 -27.20
N LEU A 65 2.43 -11.80 -27.87
CA LEU A 65 3.32 -11.94 -29.03
C LEU A 65 4.76 -11.76 -28.53
N ASN A 66 5.59 -12.79 -28.67
CA ASN A 66 6.96 -12.79 -28.16
C ASN A 66 7.96 -13.03 -29.29
N TRP A 67 9.02 -12.23 -29.32
CA TRP A 67 10.18 -12.34 -30.18
C TRP A 67 11.46 -12.42 -29.35
N SER A 68 12.57 -12.77 -29.95
CA SER A 68 13.86 -12.80 -29.26
C SER A 68 14.32 -11.42 -28.76
N TYR A 69 13.85 -10.36 -29.38
CA TYR A 69 14.23 -8.97 -29.11
C TYR A 69 13.14 -8.15 -28.41
N GLY A 70 11.97 -8.75 -28.13
CA GLY A 70 10.90 -8.00 -27.47
C GLY A 70 9.58 -8.75 -27.42
N TYR A 71 8.56 -8.08 -26.89
CA TYR A 71 7.20 -8.59 -26.81
C TYR A 71 6.16 -7.50 -27.04
N LEU A 72 4.95 -7.92 -27.40
CA LEU A 72 3.77 -7.07 -27.47
C LEU A 72 2.54 -7.87 -27.00
N THR A 73 1.83 -7.36 -26.00
CA THR A 73 0.69 -8.04 -25.42
C THR A 73 -0.52 -7.12 -25.37
N PRO A 74 -1.37 -7.11 -26.42
CA PRO A 74 -2.69 -6.51 -26.31
C PRO A 74 -3.55 -7.33 -25.33
N SER A 75 -4.37 -6.64 -24.53
CA SER A 75 -5.26 -7.27 -23.57
C SER A 75 -6.58 -6.50 -23.47
N LEU A 76 -7.68 -7.24 -23.38
CA LEU A 76 -9.00 -6.69 -23.11
C LEU A 76 -9.62 -7.46 -21.95
N LYS A 77 -10.05 -6.73 -20.91
CA LYS A 77 -10.71 -7.26 -19.72
C LYS A 77 -12.03 -6.54 -19.52
N TYR A 78 -12.96 -7.19 -18.87
CA TYR A 78 -14.20 -6.57 -18.43
C TYR A 78 -14.39 -6.84 -16.95
N MET A 79 -14.41 -5.78 -16.14
CA MET A 79 -14.59 -5.92 -14.69
C MET A 79 -16.04 -5.61 -14.33
N TYR A 80 -16.79 -6.64 -13.97
CA TYR A 80 -18.16 -6.53 -13.50
C TYR A 80 -18.21 -6.79 -12.00
N THR A 81 -18.84 -5.88 -11.27
CA THR A 81 -19.04 -6.04 -9.83
C THR A 81 -20.51 -5.72 -9.51
N GLN A 82 -21.13 -6.60 -8.74
CA GLN A 82 -22.50 -6.44 -8.24
C GLN A 82 -22.51 -6.54 -6.72
N TYR A 83 -23.25 -5.64 -6.10
CA TYR A 83 -23.46 -5.59 -4.66
C TYR A 83 -24.93 -5.81 -4.35
N ASN A 84 -25.20 -6.60 -3.29
CA ASN A 84 -26.49 -6.69 -2.65
C ASN A 84 -26.31 -6.26 -1.20
N LEU A 85 -26.64 -5.00 -0.89
CA LEU A 85 -26.37 -4.36 0.38
C LEU A 85 -27.51 -4.62 1.37
N ASP A 86 -27.15 -5.02 2.57
CA ASP A 86 -28.07 -5.13 3.69
C ASP A 86 -27.99 -3.85 4.53
N LEU A 87 -29.03 -3.05 4.44
CA LEU A 87 -29.19 -1.81 5.21
C LEU A 87 -30.11 -2.14 6.40
N ASP A 88 -29.50 -2.52 7.52
CA ASP A 88 -30.23 -2.80 8.75
C ASP A 88 -30.84 -1.53 9.40
N GLY A 89 -31.52 -1.70 10.56
CA GLY A 89 -32.15 -0.58 11.29
C GLY A 89 -31.17 0.53 11.64
N THR A 90 -29.93 0.18 11.95
CA THR A 90 -28.86 1.14 12.27
C THR A 90 -28.42 1.93 11.03
N GLY A 91 -28.47 1.32 9.84
CA GLY A 91 -28.25 2.01 8.58
C GLY A 91 -29.32 3.07 8.32
N LYS A 92 -30.57 2.81 8.68
CA LYS A 92 -31.68 3.78 8.52
C LYS A 92 -31.53 5.00 9.44
N GLU A 93 -31.11 4.81 10.67
CA GLU A 93 -30.81 5.92 11.59
C GLU A 93 -29.63 6.74 11.11
N GLY A 94 -28.58 6.08 10.62
CA GLY A 94 -27.44 6.72 9.97
C GLY A 94 -27.85 7.53 8.73
N ILE A 95 -28.85 7.08 7.96
CA ILE A 95 -29.40 7.79 6.81
C ILE A 95 -30.05 9.12 7.24
N VAL A 96 -30.81 9.12 8.33
CA VAL A 96 -31.45 10.35 8.84
C VAL A 96 -30.39 11.36 9.31
N ALA A 97 -29.43 10.91 10.10
CA ALA A 97 -28.33 11.77 10.54
C ALA A 97 -27.52 12.34 9.37
N ALA A 98 -27.25 11.52 8.37
CA ALA A 98 -26.53 11.91 7.17
C ALA A 98 -27.33 12.88 6.29
N ARG A 99 -28.66 12.79 6.23
CA ARG A 99 -29.52 13.73 5.54
C ARG A 99 -29.37 15.14 6.12
N ASN A 100 -29.41 15.25 7.44
CA ASN A 100 -29.28 16.55 8.10
C ASN A 100 -27.89 17.16 7.84
N TYR A 101 -26.85 16.34 7.87
CA TYR A 101 -25.50 16.77 7.54
C TYR A 101 -25.36 17.19 6.07
N ALA A 102 -25.88 16.39 5.14
CA ALA A 102 -25.80 16.70 3.71
C ALA A 102 -26.54 18.02 3.39
N THR A 103 -27.67 18.27 4.03
CA THR A 103 -28.42 19.53 3.91
C THR A 103 -27.60 20.72 4.44
N ALA A 104 -26.89 20.53 5.55
CA ALA A 104 -26.07 21.58 6.16
C ALA A 104 -24.75 21.86 5.38
N THR A 105 -24.18 20.84 4.74
CA THR A 105 -22.88 20.95 4.09
C THR A 105 -22.97 21.01 2.56
N GLY A 106 -24.16 20.89 1.98
CA GLY A 106 -24.34 20.83 0.52
C GLY A 106 -23.80 19.55 -0.12
N THR A 107 -23.48 18.52 0.66
CA THR A 107 -23.04 17.22 0.14
C THR A 107 -24.24 16.42 -0.40
N ARG A 108 -23.99 15.51 -1.36
CA ARG A 108 -25.03 14.65 -1.90
C ARG A 108 -25.60 13.75 -0.79
N TYR A 109 -26.91 13.80 -0.60
CA TYR A 109 -27.64 12.89 0.25
C TYR A 109 -28.17 11.70 -0.53
N VAL A 110 -27.91 10.50 -0.04
CA VAL A 110 -28.48 9.25 -0.58
C VAL A 110 -29.47 8.75 0.47
N GLY A 111 -30.74 9.06 0.25
CA GLY A 111 -31.84 8.78 1.20
C GLY A 111 -32.59 7.49 0.90
N GLY A 112 -33.92 7.54 1.08
CA GLY A 112 -34.83 6.41 0.87
C GLY A 112 -34.81 5.82 -0.55
N ASP A 113 -34.29 6.55 -1.52
CA ASP A 113 -34.16 6.12 -2.93
C ASP A 113 -32.86 5.36 -3.23
N TYR A 114 -32.01 5.14 -2.22
CA TYR A 114 -30.76 4.40 -2.43
C TYR A 114 -31.04 2.94 -2.72
N SER A 115 -30.60 2.47 -3.88
CA SER A 115 -30.75 1.07 -4.28
C SER A 115 -29.82 0.16 -3.48
N ARG A 116 -30.35 -0.90 -2.89
CA ARG A 116 -29.55 -1.95 -2.28
C ARG A 116 -28.72 -2.75 -3.27
N ASN A 117 -29.19 -2.80 -4.51
CA ASN A 117 -28.53 -3.47 -5.60
C ASN A 117 -27.74 -2.44 -6.41
N GLN A 118 -26.43 -2.43 -6.23
CA GLN A 118 -25.50 -1.61 -6.98
C GLN A 118 -24.72 -2.50 -7.93
N ASN A 119 -24.43 -2.03 -9.13
CA ASN A 119 -23.57 -2.74 -10.05
C ASN A 119 -22.72 -1.77 -10.86
N ARG A 120 -21.66 -2.30 -11.43
CA ARG A 120 -20.74 -1.58 -12.31
C ARG A 120 -20.08 -2.55 -13.26
N GLY A 121 -19.99 -2.16 -14.53
CA GLY A 121 -19.27 -2.88 -15.56
C GLY A 121 -18.29 -1.96 -16.28
N VAL A 122 -16.99 -2.27 -16.25
CA VAL A 122 -15.94 -1.42 -16.84
C VAL A 122 -15.07 -2.23 -17.78
N PRO A 123 -14.98 -1.86 -19.07
CA PRO A 123 -13.98 -2.43 -19.97
C PRO A 123 -12.59 -1.85 -19.67
N ILE A 124 -11.58 -2.68 -19.74
CA ILE A 124 -10.17 -2.33 -19.50
C ILE A 124 -9.39 -2.81 -20.72
N ALA A 125 -8.88 -1.89 -21.52
CA ALA A 125 -8.06 -2.19 -22.68
C ALA A 125 -6.61 -1.79 -22.41
N SER A 126 -5.66 -2.67 -22.69
CA SER A 126 -4.25 -2.36 -22.53
C SER A 126 -3.39 -2.93 -23.65
N LEU A 127 -2.29 -2.25 -23.90
CA LEU A 127 -1.24 -2.69 -24.81
C LEU A 127 0.11 -2.57 -24.10
N ASP A 128 0.73 -3.70 -23.80
CA ASP A 128 2.03 -3.78 -23.12
C ASP A 128 3.09 -4.25 -24.11
N GLY A 129 4.15 -3.48 -24.29
CA GLY A 129 5.23 -3.82 -25.18
C GLY A 129 6.59 -3.46 -24.59
N GLY A 130 7.59 -4.27 -24.92
CA GLY A 130 8.94 -4.04 -24.47
C GLY A 130 9.97 -4.61 -25.45
N LEU A 131 11.16 -4.05 -25.40
CA LEU A 131 12.31 -4.50 -26.17
C LEU A 131 13.42 -4.97 -25.23
N TYR A 132 14.27 -5.86 -25.73
CA TYR A 132 15.41 -6.39 -25.01
C TYR A 132 16.69 -6.10 -25.79
N PHE A 133 17.57 -5.34 -25.17
CA PHE A 133 18.93 -5.12 -25.65
C PHE A 133 19.88 -5.65 -24.60
N ASP A 134 20.97 -6.26 -25.03
CA ASP A 134 22.03 -6.69 -24.13
C ASP A 134 23.40 -6.41 -24.74
N ARG A 135 24.37 -6.22 -23.87
CA ARG A 135 25.78 -6.06 -24.23
C ARG A 135 26.69 -6.65 -23.17
N ASN A 136 27.84 -7.13 -23.59
CA ASN A 136 28.91 -7.46 -22.66
C ASN A 136 29.63 -6.16 -22.26
N THR A 137 29.87 -5.98 -21.00
CA THR A 137 30.57 -4.81 -20.45
C THR A 137 31.49 -5.25 -19.32
N GLN A 138 32.52 -4.46 -19.07
CA GLN A 138 33.41 -4.67 -17.94
C GLN A 138 33.31 -3.49 -16.98
N TRP A 139 33.17 -3.79 -15.70
CA TRP A 139 33.09 -2.78 -14.65
C TRP A 139 33.85 -3.25 -13.41
N PHE A 140 34.72 -2.39 -12.87
CA PHE A 140 35.64 -2.74 -11.77
C PHE A 140 36.37 -4.07 -11.94
N GLY A 141 36.84 -4.34 -13.17
CA GLY A 141 37.61 -5.55 -13.49
C GLY A 141 36.80 -6.84 -13.55
N LYS A 142 35.48 -6.77 -13.48
CA LYS A 142 34.55 -7.90 -13.62
C LYS A 142 33.72 -7.78 -14.90
N ASN A 143 33.48 -8.92 -15.54
CA ASN A 143 32.62 -9.00 -16.71
C ASN A 143 31.14 -9.07 -16.30
N TYR A 144 30.32 -8.38 -17.06
CA TYR A 144 28.86 -8.38 -16.90
C TYR A 144 28.18 -8.45 -18.25
N ARG A 145 27.04 -9.14 -18.32
CA ARG A 145 26.04 -8.91 -19.34
C ARG A 145 25.10 -7.81 -18.82
N GLN A 146 25.15 -6.65 -19.45
CA GLN A 146 24.23 -5.55 -19.15
C GLN A 146 23.04 -5.62 -20.08
N THR A 147 21.81 -5.61 -19.54
CA THR A 147 20.58 -5.48 -20.31
C THR A 147 20.09 -4.05 -20.30
N LEU A 148 19.33 -3.68 -21.34
CA LEU A 148 18.50 -2.48 -21.40
C LEU A 148 17.13 -2.88 -21.91
N GLU A 149 16.11 -2.66 -21.09
CA GLU A 149 14.76 -3.17 -21.26
C GLU A 149 13.76 -2.00 -21.27
N PRO A 150 13.62 -1.25 -22.37
CA PRO A 150 12.56 -0.24 -22.48
C PRO A 150 11.19 -0.93 -22.58
N ARG A 151 10.20 -0.35 -21.89
CA ARG A 151 8.82 -0.82 -21.82
C ARG A 151 7.87 0.35 -22.03
N ALA A 152 6.84 0.12 -22.84
CA ALA A 152 5.74 1.03 -23.05
C ALA A 152 4.43 0.30 -22.73
N PHE A 153 3.57 0.93 -21.92
CA PHE A 153 2.29 0.38 -21.54
C PHE A 153 1.21 1.44 -21.73
N TYR A 154 0.31 1.19 -22.69
CA TYR A 154 -0.86 2.02 -22.89
C TYR A 154 -2.06 1.38 -22.19
N LEU A 155 -2.83 2.18 -21.46
CA LEU A 155 -4.02 1.76 -20.74
C LEU A 155 -5.16 2.71 -21.02
N TYR A 156 -6.31 2.14 -21.39
CA TYR A 156 -7.57 2.86 -21.51
C TYR A 156 -8.64 2.19 -20.65
N VAL A 157 -9.21 2.96 -19.75
CA VAL A 157 -10.34 2.59 -18.89
C VAL A 157 -11.30 3.77 -18.89
N PRO A 158 -12.52 3.62 -19.43
CA PRO A 158 -13.51 4.70 -19.45
C PRO A 158 -13.95 5.04 -18.03
N GLU A 159 -14.38 6.29 -17.88
CA GLU A 159 -15.05 6.73 -16.66
C GLU A 159 -16.40 6.05 -16.52
N GLU A 160 -16.68 5.52 -15.35
CA GLU A 160 -17.96 4.95 -14.96
C GLU A 160 -18.39 5.55 -13.64
N ASP A 161 -19.67 5.89 -13.47
CA ASP A 161 -20.17 6.45 -12.22
C ASP A 161 -20.19 5.37 -11.13
N GLN A 162 -19.39 5.59 -10.09
CA GLN A 162 -19.20 4.69 -8.96
C GLN A 162 -19.49 5.39 -7.63
N LYS A 163 -20.14 6.58 -7.67
CA LYS A 163 -20.32 7.41 -6.48
C LYS A 163 -21.21 6.75 -5.42
N ASP A 164 -22.16 5.93 -5.85
CA ASP A 164 -23.09 5.25 -4.97
C ASP A 164 -22.61 3.85 -4.54
N ILE A 165 -21.44 3.41 -5.03
CA ILE A 165 -20.85 2.14 -4.64
C ILE A 165 -20.00 2.34 -3.38
N PRO A 166 -20.29 1.61 -2.27
CA PRO A 166 -19.51 1.70 -1.05
C PRO A 166 -18.10 1.13 -1.23
N VAL A 167 -17.20 1.47 -0.31
CA VAL A 167 -15.83 0.97 -0.29
C VAL A 167 -15.64 0.09 0.95
N PHE A 168 -15.24 -1.15 0.74
CA PHE A 168 -14.98 -2.13 1.78
C PHE A 168 -13.49 -2.51 1.85
N ASP A 169 -12.85 -2.77 0.70
CA ASP A 169 -11.48 -3.29 0.61
C ASP A 169 -10.58 -2.49 -0.34
N THR A 170 -11.06 -1.37 -0.84
CA THR A 170 -10.33 -0.54 -1.79
C THR A 170 -9.55 0.57 -1.10
N GLY A 171 -8.30 0.72 -1.48
CA GLY A 171 -7.43 1.80 -1.10
C GLY A 171 -6.61 2.29 -2.28
N GLU A 172 -5.94 3.41 -2.12
CA GLU A 172 -4.96 3.91 -3.09
C GLU A 172 -3.55 3.55 -2.58
N PRO A 173 -2.88 2.53 -3.18
CA PRO A 173 -1.53 2.14 -2.78
C PRO A 173 -0.53 3.25 -3.06
N THR A 174 0.57 3.27 -2.29
CA THR A 174 1.70 4.16 -2.57
C THR A 174 2.21 3.93 -3.98
N PHE A 175 2.39 5.02 -4.72
CA PHE A 175 2.91 4.98 -6.08
C PHE A 175 4.35 4.49 -6.09
N ASN A 176 4.68 3.63 -7.06
CA ASN A 176 6.03 3.09 -7.31
C ASN A 176 6.18 2.74 -8.80
N TYR A 177 7.35 2.26 -9.20
CA TYR A 177 7.59 1.86 -10.59
C TYR A 177 6.61 0.81 -11.11
N ALA A 178 6.24 -0.17 -10.30
CA ALA A 178 5.25 -1.19 -10.69
C ALA A 178 3.85 -0.60 -10.92
N SER A 179 3.50 0.50 -10.25
CA SER A 179 2.21 1.19 -10.41
C SER A 179 2.00 1.76 -11.82
N LEU A 180 3.08 2.05 -12.53
CA LEU A 180 3.03 2.54 -13.92
C LEU A 180 2.32 1.55 -14.86
N PHE A 181 2.51 0.24 -14.59
CA PHE A 181 2.07 -0.85 -15.47
C PHE A 181 0.87 -1.63 -14.94
N ARG A 182 0.17 -1.07 -13.96
CA ARG A 182 -1.07 -1.66 -13.41
C ARG A 182 -2.28 -1.21 -14.22
N ASP A 183 -3.27 -2.11 -14.32
CA ASP A 183 -4.54 -1.86 -15.01
C ASP A 183 -5.60 -1.18 -14.12
N ASN A 184 -5.33 -1.01 -12.83
CA ASN A 184 -6.13 -0.22 -11.91
C ASN A 184 -5.20 0.44 -10.88
N ARG A 185 -5.38 1.74 -10.62
CA ARG A 185 -4.61 2.46 -9.60
C ARG A 185 -5.04 2.13 -8.18
N PHE A 186 -6.27 1.65 -8.01
CA PHE A 186 -6.79 1.21 -6.72
C PHE A 186 -6.48 -0.26 -6.44
N SER A 187 -6.39 -0.62 -5.16
CA SER A 187 -6.46 -2.01 -4.70
C SER A 187 -7.91 -2.42 -4.51
N GLY A 188 -8.15 -3.72 -4.34
CA GLY A 188 -9.50 -4.26 -4.14
C GLY A 188 -10.39 -4.15 -5.38
N SER A 189 -11.68 -4.31 -5.17
CA SER A 189 -12.66 -4.41 -6.26
C SER A 189 -13.75 -3.35 -6.25
N ASP A 190 -13.78 -2.46 -5.24
CA ASP A 190 -14.86 -1.49 -5.10
C ASP A 190 -14.69 -0.27 -6.00
N ARG A 191 -13.47 0.06 -6.39
CA ARG A 191 -13.17 1.15 -7.31
C ARG A 191 -12.34 0.69 -8.48
N VAL A 192 -12.72 1.12 -9.68
CA VAL A 192 -11.92 1.01 -10.89
C VAL A 192 -11.64 2.42 -11.38
N GLY A 193 -10.37 2.79 -11.37
CA GLY A 193 -9.94 4.11 -11.81
C GLY A 193 -10.09 4.26 -13.31
N ASP A 194 -10.70 5.35 -13.73
CA ASP A 194 -10.64 5.80 -15.12
C ASP A 194 -9.21 6.15 -15.51
N GLU A 195 -8.76 5.69 -16.64
CA GLU A 195 -7.39 5.89 -17.12
C GLU A 195 -7.35 6.06 -18.64
N ASN A 196 -6.56 6.99 -19.09
CA ASN A 196 -6.10 7.10 -20.46
C ASN A 196 -4.65 7.54 -20.37
N LYS A 197 -3.73 6.54 -20.34
CA LYS A 197 -2.32 6.80 -20.05
C LYS A 197 -1.38 5.99 -20.92
N LEU A 198 -0.21 6.58 -21.15
CA LEU A 198 0.96 5.91 -21.69
C LEU A 198 2.06 5.92 -20.62
N SER A 199 2.40 4.76 -20.09
CA SER A 199 3.52 4.59 -19.17
C SER A 199 4.76 4.18 -19.93
N LEU A 200 5.86 4.89 -19.72
CA LEU A 200 7.16 4.59 -20.28
C LEU A 200 8.10 4.23 -19.14
N GLY A 201 8.87 3.19 -19.32
CA GLY A 201 9.86 2.77 -18.34
C GLY A 201 11.07 2.14 -19.01
N VAL A 202 12.17 2.17 -18.33
CA VAL A 202 13.39 1.48 -18.71
C VAL A 202 13.99 0.79 -17.51
N THR A 203 14.40 -0.47 -17.71
CA THR A 203 15.13 -1.26 -16.71
C THR A 203 16.49 -1.65 -17.29
N SER A 204 17.52 -1.53 -16.48
CA SER A 204 18.83 -2.06 -16.79
C SER A 204 19.30 -3.00 -15.69
N ARG A 205 19.86 -4.14 -16.08
CA ARG A 205 20.38 -5.17 -15.17
C ARG A 205 21.83 -5.45 -15.49
N TRP A 206 22.61 -5.75 -14.48
CA TRP A 206 23.98 -6.22 -14.61
C TRP A 206 24.05 -7.63 -14.04
N ILE A 207 24.30 -8.58 -14.91
CA ILE A 207 24.29 -10.02 -14.62
C ILE A 207 25.70 -10.55 -14.81
N GLU A 208 26.24 -11.20 -13.80
CA GLU A 208 27.55 -11.86 -13.85
C GLU A 208 27.50 -13.12 -14.74
N ASP A 209 28.65 -13.62 -15.18
CA ASP A 209 28.75 -14.81 -16.04
C ASP A 209 28.12 -16.06 -15.42
N ASN A 210 28.03 -16.13 -14.08
CA ASN A 210 27.37 -17.19 -13.34
C ASN A 210 25.83 -17.03 -13.24
N GLY A 211 25.26 -16.00 -13.89
CA GLY A 211 23.83 -15.69 -13.86
C GLY A 211 23.39 -14.86 -12.64
N PHE A 212 24.30 -14.49 -11.72
CA PHE A 212 23.96 -13.69 -10.58
C PHE A 212 23.68 -12.22 -10.95
N GLN A 213 22.45 -11.74 -10.69
CA GLN A 213 22.09 -10.34 -10.90
C GLN A 213 22.71 -9.47 -9.81
N ARG A 214 23.75 -8.70 -10.18
CA ARG A 214 24.46 -7.81 -9.27
C ARG A 214 23.67 -6.58 -8.92
N GLN A 215 23.08 -5.95 -9.93
CA GLN A 215 22.26 -4.77 -9.75
C GLN A 215 21.17 -4.64 -10.80
N ARG A 216 20.12 -3.90 -10.42
CA ARG A 216 19.00 -3.53 -11.26
C ARG A 216 18.64 -2.07 -10.97
N ILE A 217 18.47 -1.29 -12.02
CA ILE A 217 17.92 0.06 -11.94
C ILE A 217 16.71 0.14 -12.87
N SER A 218 15.63 0.74 -12.41
CA SER A 218 14.43 0.98 -13.20
C SER A 218 13.99 2.41 -13.01
N VAL A 219 13.63 3.10 -14.08
CA VAL A 219 13.09 4.45 -14.05
C VAL A 219 11.92 4.54 -15.03
N GLY A 220 10.88 5.28 -14.66
CA GLY A 220 9.74 5.47 -15.54
C GLY A 220 8.81 6.58 -15.10
N GLN A 221 7.88 6.90 -16.01
CA GLN A 221 6.86 7.92 -15.82
C GLN A 221 5.63 7.58 -16.67
N ALA A 222 4.45 7.99 -16.23
CA ALA A 222 3.23 7.92 -17.02
C ALA A 222 2.84 9.31 -17.54
N LEU A 223 2.35 9.34 -18.79
CA LEU A 223 1.71 10.48 -19.44
C LEU A 223 0.21 10.24 -19.43
N TYR A 224 -0.56 11.17 -18.89
CA TYR A 224 -2.02 11.08 -18.82
C TYR A 224 -2.67 11.99 -19.87
N PHE A 225 -3.62 11.44 -20.60
CA PHE A 225 -4.34 12.15 -21.66
C PHE A 225 -5.71 12.65 -21.21
N LYS A 226 -6.09 12.34 -19.96
CA LYS A 226 -7.34 12.74 -19.34
C LYS A 226 -7.17 12.88 -17.84
N ASP A 227 -7.93 13.77 -17.20
CA ASP A 227 -8.06 13.84 -15.75
C ASP A 227 -8.60 12.52 -15.20
N ARG A 228 -8.14 12.14 -13.99
CA ARG A 228 -8.58 10.93 -13.29
C ARG A 228 -9.74 11.29 -12.37
N THR A 229 -10.95 11.12 -12.89
CA THR A 229 -12.19 11.60 -12.26
C THR A 229 -12.69 10.69 -11.15
N VAL A 230 -12.51 9.37 -11.30
CA VAL A 230 -12.91 8.39 -10.29
C VAL A 230 -11.95 8.44 -9.12
N GLN A 231 -12.47 8.75 -7.93
CA GLN A 231 -11.71 8.90 -6.70
C GLN A 231 -12.27 7.97 -5.60
N LEU A 232 -11.52 7.86 -4.50
CA LEU A 232 -12.07 7.32 -3.28
C LEU A 232 -13.18 8.23 -2.75
N PRO A 233 -14.12 7.69 -1.97
CA PRO A 233 -15.26 8.43 -1.48
C PRO A 233 -14.88 9.70 -0.73
N GLY A 234 -15.64 10.76 -0.94
CA GLY A 234 -15.42 12.06 -0.33
C GLY A 234 -14.31 12.91 -0.97
N ILE A 235 -13.63 12.38 -1.97
CA ILE A 235 -12.57 13.10 -2.68
C ILE A 235 -13.14 13.62 -4.01
N ASP A 236 -13.12 14.92 -4.22
CA ASP A 236 -13.36 15.53 -5.53
C ASP A 236 -12.02 15.64 -6.28
N TYR A 237 -11.94 15.05 -7.48
CA TYR A 237 -10.72 15.09 -8.30
C TYR A 237 -10.29 16.52 -8.62
N ARG A 238 -11.25 17.48 -8.67
CA ARG A 238 -10.96 18.88 -8.94
C ARG A 238 -10.11 19.54 -7.85
N THR A 239 -10.15 18.98 -6.64
CA THR A 239 -9.35 19.43 -5.49
C THR A 239 -7.99 18.72 -5.39
N ARG A 240 -7.73 17.77 -6.29
CA ARG A 240 -6.49 17.00 -6.38
C ARG A 240 -5.67 17.43 -7.57
N ASP A 241 -4.57 18.13 -7.35
CA ASP A 241 -3.67 18.55 -8.43
C ASP A 241 -3.05 17.37 -9.15
N ASP A 242 -2.68 16.32 -8.42
CA ASP A 242 -2.16 15.09 -9.01
C ASP A 242 -3.17 14.36 -9.90
N ALA A 243 -4.48 14.45 -9.64
CA ALA A 243 -5.51 13.87 -10.51
C ALA A 243 -5.72 14.62 -11.83
N LYS A 244 -5.33 15.89 -11.88
CA LYS A 244 -5.39 16.77 -13.06
C LYS A 244 -4.06 16.86 -13.80
N SER A 245 -2.97 16.44 -13.19
CA SER A 245 -1.66 16.46 -13.82
C SER A 245 -1.59 15.58 -15.05
N ASN A 246 -0.92 16.07 -16.09
CA ASN A 246 -0.68 15.31 -17.33
C ASN A 246 0.44 14.29 -17.20
N VAL A 247 1.16 14.28 -16.08
CA VAL A 247 2.27 13.35 -15.83
C VAL A 247 2.19 12.75 -14.44
N SER A 248 2.75 11.56 -14.28
CA SER A 248 2.97 10.99 -12.95
C SER A 248 4.27 11.52 -12.34
N PRO A 249 4.51 11.33 -11.03
CA PRO A 249 5.86 11.38 -10.50
C PRO A 249 6.80 10.48 -11.29
N TYR A 250 8.08 10.85 -11.37
CA TYR A 250 9.13 9.91 -11.78
C TYR A 250 9.25 8.84 -10.72
N ALA A 251 9.21 7.57 -11.14
CA ALA A 251 9.45 6.43 -10.28
C ALA A 251 10.82 5.83 -10.57
N LEU A 252 11.66 5.73 -9.56
CA LEU A 252 12.96 5.10 -9.63
C LEU A 252 13.01 3.94 -8.63
N GLU A 253 13.50 2.79 -9.08
CA GLU A 253 13.83 1.64 -8.23
C GLU A 253 15.26 1.21 -8.46
N TYR A 254 15.98 0.90 -7.39
CA TYR A 254 17.34 0.40 -7.42
C TYR A 254 17.48 -0.81 -6.50
N GLU A 255 18.12 -1.85 -7.00
CA GLU A 255 18.49 -3.03 -6.24
C GLU A 255 19.97 -3.33 -6.48
N TYR A 256 20.70 -3.57 -5.40
CA TYR A 256 22.08 -3.99 -5.42
C TYR A 256 22.28 -5.19 -4.53
N ARG A 257 22.94 -6.24 -5.04
CA ARG A 257 23.33 -7.43 -4.31
C ARG A 257 24.86 -7.55 -4.30
N TYR A 258 25.44 -7.36 -3.14
CA TYR A 258 26.88 -7.54 -3.01
C TYR A 258 27.27 -9.01 -3.14
N ASN A 259 26.49 -9.90 -2.55
CA ASN A 259 26.53 -11.36 -2.70
C ASN A 259 25.12 -11.89 -2.41
N ARG A 260 24.97 -13.18 -2.16
CA ARG A 260 23.65 -13.76 -1.82
C ARG A 260 23.14 -13.30 -0.46
N ASP A 261 24.05 -12.96 0.46
CA ASP A 261 23.72 -12.60 1.84
C ASP A 261 23.33 -11.13 2.01
N TRP A 262 23.86 -10.24 1.14
CA TRP A 262 23.73 -8.80 1.27
C TRP A 262 22.92 -8.19 0.13
N ARG A 263 21.84 -7.51 0.46
CA ARG A 263 20.98 -6.80 -0.48
C ARG A 263 20.70 -5.39 -0.01
N ALA A 264 20.81 -4.43 -0.90
CA ALA A 264 20.33 -3.07 -0.72
C ALA A 264 19.26 -2.78 -1.77
N THR A 265 18.15 -2.17 -1.35
CA THR A 265 17.08 -1.71 -2.23
C THR A 265 16.76 -0.27 -1.92
N ALA A 266 16.43 0.50 -2.95
CA ALA A 266 15.93 1.87 -2.79
C ALA A 266 14.85 2.13 -3.82
N ASP A 267 13.84 2.89 -3.42
CA ASP A 267 12.85 3.48 -4.30
C ASP A 267 12.76 4.99 -4.05
N TYR A 268 12.43 5.73 -5.10
CA TYR A 268 12.31 7.17 -5.00
C TYR A 268 11.30 7.68 -6.02
N ASN A 269 10.34 8.48 -5.56
CA ASN A 269 9.32 9.10 -6.38
C ASN A 269 9.43 10.62 -6.27
N TRP A 270 9.68 11.27 -7.40
CA TRP A 270 9.82 12.71 -7.49
C TRP A 270 8.75 13.32 -8.40
N ASP A 271 8.06 14.31 -7.89
CA ASP A 271 6.98 14.98 -8.58
C ASP A 271 7.50 16.20 -9.35
N PRO A 272 7.40 16.20 -10.69
CA PRO A 272 7.84 17.34 -11.49
C PRO A 272 6.96 18.58 -11.32
N ASP A 273 5.67 18.43 -11.00
CA ASP A 273 4.75 19.57 -10.87
C ASP A 273 5.01 20.35 -9.57
N SER A 274 5.14 19.65 -8.46
CA SER A 274 5.44 20.27 -7.16
C SER A 274 6.94 20.46 -6.89
N HIS A 275 7.82 19.98 -7.78
CA HIS A 275 9.29 19.99 -7.64
C HIS A 275 9.75 19.40 -6.29
N SER A 276 9.08 18.37 -5.82
CA SER A 276 9.33 17.79 -4.50
C SER A 276 9.28 16.26 -4.48
N PRO A 277 9.99 15.62 -3.53
CA PRO A 277 9.86 14.18 -3.33
C PRO A 277 8.48 13.85 -2.75
N ARG A 278 7.81 12.86 -3.33
CA ARG A 278 6.54 12.31 -2.83
C ARG A 278 6.77 11.20 -1.83
N SER A 279 7.61 10.26 -2.20
CA SER A 279 7.95 9.12 -1.35
C SER A 279 9.32 8.57 -1.72
N GLY A 280 9.88 7.80 -0.83
CA GLY A 280 11.10 7.06 -1.07
C GLY A 280 11.43 6.18 0.10
N SER A 281 12.14 5.10 -0.17
CA SER A 281 12.69 4.23 0.86
C SER A 281 14.07 3.75 0.47
N ALA A 282 14.85 3.38 1.48
CA ALA A 282 16.09 2.66 1.34
C ALA A 282 16.14 1.56 2.39
N MET A 283 16.46 0.35 1.98
CA MET A 283 16.54 -0.82 2.84
C MET A 283 17.83 -1.56 2.59
N PHE A 284 18.51 -1.88 3.65
CA PHE A 284 19.68 -2.74 3.68
C PHE A 284 19.33 -4.02 4.43
N HIS A 285 19.61 -5.16 3.85
CA HIS A 285 19.31 -6.47 4.41
C HIS A 285 20.54 -7.37 4.34
N TYR A 286 20.85 -8.02 5.46
CA TYR A 286 21.87 -9.05 5.58
C TYR A 286 21.27 -10.31 6.19
N GLN A 287 21.38 -11.42 5.48
CA GLN A 287 21.03 -12.76 5.98
C GLN A 287 21.82 -13.81 5.22
N PRO A 288 22.87 -14.40 5.80
CA PRO A 288 23.67 -15.41 5.11
C PRO A 288 22.95 -16.76 5.04
N GLU A 289 23.08 -17.42 3.90
CA GLU A 289 22.48 -18.74 3.64
C GLU A 289 23.02 -19.83 4.59
N ASP A 290 24.28 -19.74 5.01
CA ASP A 290 24.92 -20.70 5.90
C ASP A 290 24.51 -20.54 7.38
N ASN A 291 23.98 -19.38 7.76
CA ASN A 291 23.51 -19.12 9.12
C ASN A 291 22.30 -18.18 9.13
N PRO A 292 21.09 -18.70 8.90
CA PRO A 292 19.86 -17.90 8.85
C PRO A 292 19.51 -17.20 10.17
N ASN A 293 20.19 -17.56 11.29
CA ASN A 293 20.05 -16.86 12.55
C ASN A 293 20.75 -15.50 12.60
N LYS A 294 21.52 -15.14 11.57
CA LYS A 294 22.12 -13.81 11.43
C LYS A 294 21.26 -12.98 10.51
N VAL A 295 20.44 -12.10 11.05
CA VAL A 295 19.62 -11.16 10.28
C VAL A 295 19.91 -9.75 10.75
N VAL A 296 20.23 -8.85 9.81
CA VAL A 296 20.37 -7.41 10.09
C VAL A 296 19.61 -6.64 9.02
N ASN A 297 18.72 -5.79 9.46
CA ASN A 297 18.00 -4.88 8.59
C ASN A 297 18.20 -3.44 9.04
N ALA A 298 18.44 -2.55 8.12
CA ALA A 298 18.45 -1.11 8.33
C ALA A 298 17.66 -0.43 7.21
N GLY A 299 16.62 0.27 7.58
CA GLY A 299 15.72 0.91 6.62
C GLY A 299 15.43 2.36 6.97
N TYR A 300 15.20 3.15 5.95
CA TYR A 300 14.67 4.51 6.05
C TYR A 300 13.50 4.66 5.09
N ARG A 301 12.41 5.28 5.53
CA ARG A 301 11.21 5.51 4.74
C ARG A 301 10.73 6.95 4.89
N TYR A 302 10.48 7.56 3.75
CA TYR A 302 9.87 8.87 3.60
C TYR A 302 8.59 8.77 2.78
N ARG A 303 7.52 9.44 3.20
CA ARG A 303 6.27 9.53 2.45
C ARG A 303 5.54 10.82 2.79
N ASN A 304 5.16 11.56 1.75
CA ASN A 304 4.45 12.84 1.85
C ASN A 304 3.29 12.94 0.85
N ASP A 305 2.76 11.80 0.40
CA ASP A 305 1.72 11.71 -0.63
C ASP A 305 0.34 11.33 -0.06
N GLN A 306 0.16 11.39 1.25
CA GLN A 306 -1.13 11.06 1.86
C GLN A 306 -2.13 12.19 1.63
N ILE A 307 -3.34 11.79 1.22
CA ILE A 307 -4.45 12.71 1.01
C ILE A 307 -5.19 12.86 2.33
N ARG A 308 -5.45 14.10 2.70
CA ARG A 308 -6.20 14.44 3.92
C ARG A 308 -7.26 15.48 3.66
N TYR A 309 -8.30 15.46 4.47
CA TYR A 309 -9.32 16.49 4.47
C TYR A 309 -8.85 17.71 5.29
N ASP A 310 -8.76 18.86 4.64
CA ASP A 310 -8.48 20.14 5.29
C ASP A 310 -9.80 20.77 5.72
N GLN A 311 -10.05 20.78 7.04
CA GLN A 311 -11.28 21.34 7.60
C GLN A 311 -11.44 22.86 7.36
N ASN A 312 -10.33 23.57 7.21
CA ASN A 312 -10.36 25.03 7.01
C ASN A 312 -10.79 25.41 5.60
N SER A 313 -10.35 24.66 4.61
CA SER A 313 -10.73 24.89 3.20
C SER A 313 -11.90 24.04 2.74
N GLY A 314 -12.34 23.06 3.52
CA GLY A 314 -13.38 22.11 3.14
C GLY A 314 -13.00 21.20 1.98
N THR A 315 -11.70 21.04 1.71
CA THR A 315 -11.20 20.29 0.55
C THR A 315 -10.19 19.23 0.95
N TRP A 316 -10.05 18.22 0.08
CA TRP A 316 -9.01 17.21 0.21
C TRP A 316 -7.70 17.75 -0.38
N LYS A 317 -6.64 17.73 0.41
CA LYS A 317 -5.31 18.18 -0.01
C LYS A 317 -4.30 17.06 0.12
N MET A 318 -3.28 17.11 -0.74
CA MET A 318 -2.10 16.28 -0.57
C MET A 318 -1.34 16.69 0.70
N GLY A 319 -0.71 15.71 1.34
CA GLY A 319 0.03 15.90 2.59
C GLY A 319 1.13 16.97 2.49
N GLY A 320 1.42 17.56 3.61
CA GLY A 320 2.42 18.62 3.81
C GLY A 320 2.04 19.50 4.99
N ASP A 321 3.02 20.17 5.57
CA ASP A 321 2.78 21.17 6.59
C ASP A 321 1.95 22.32 6.00
N TYR A 322 1.01 22.84 6.77
CA TYR A 322 0.18 23.96 6.35
C TYR A 322 0.64 25.23 7.07
N GLY A 323 0.87 26.33 6.30
CA GLY A 323 1.38 27.58 6.84
C GLY A 323 2.90 27.58 7.06
N THR A 324 3.40 28.66 7.65
CA THR A 324 4.83 28.81 7.94
C THR A 324 5.13 28.41 9.39
N PRO A 325 6.11 27.54 9.64
CA PRO A 325 6.49 27.17 11.00
C PRO A 325 6.72 28.39 11.90
N GLY A 326 6.12 28.38 13.09
CA GLY A 326 6.21 29.45 14.06
C GLY A 326 5.28 30.63 13.84
N GLN A 327 4.45 30.63 12.80
CA GLN A 327 3.43 31.65 12.57
C GLN A 327 2.03 31.17 13.03
N PRO A 328 1.12 32.06 13.43
CA PRO A 328 -0.26 31.71 13.71
C PRO A 328 -0.91 31.01 12.50
N GLY A 329 -1.59 29.89 12.75
CA GLY A 329 -2.21 29.07 11.70
C GLY A 329 -1.31 28.00 11.09
N TYR A 330 -0.08 27.83 11.58
CA TYR A 330 0.76 26.68 11.20
C TYR A 330 0.17 25.37 11.76
N VAL A 331 -0.01 24.40 10.88
CA VAL A 331 -0.45 23.05 11.22
C VAL A 331 0.57 22.06 10.66
N LYS A 332 1.22 21.34 11.56
CA LYS A 332 2.16 20.30 11.18
C LYS A 332 1.42 19.08 10.63
N ASP A 333 1.92 18.54 9.53
CA ASP A 333 1.40 17.29 8.97
C ASP A 333 1.98 16.07 9.69
N TYR A 334 1.25 15.55 10.65
CA TYR A 334 1.63 14.34 11.38
C TYR A 334 1.42 13.04 10.59
N TYR A 335 0.78 13.09 9.43
CA TYR A 335 0.65 11.93 8.53
C TYR A 335 1.88 11.70 7.64
N LYS A 336 2.72 12.72 7.48
CA LYS A 336 4.00 12.57 6.81
C LYS A 336 4.81 11.49 7.51
N ILE A 337 5.26 10.49 6.75
CA ILE A 337 6.13 9.43 7.24
C ILE A 337 7.58 9.84 7.03
N GLN A 338 8.36 9.82 8.09
CA GLN A 338 9.79 10.03 8.06
C GLN A 338 10.42 9.18 9.15
N GLN A 339 10.76 7.93 8.83
CA GLN A 339 11.05 6.90 9.81
C GLN A 339 12.28 6.11 9.44
N HIS A 340 13.07 5.73 10.44
CA HIS A 340 13.99 4.62 10.30
C HIS A 340 13.44 3.36 11.00
N ASP A 341 13.89 2.22 10.51
CA ASP A 341 13.58 0.90 11.06
C ASP A 341 14.87 0.09 11.09
N PHE A 342 15.31 -0.28 12.27
CA PHE A 342 16.47 -1.13 12.45
C PHE A 342 16.06 -2.40 13.17
N SER A 343 16.43 -3.56 12.63
CA SER A 343 16.15 -4.84 13.29
C SER A 343 17.32 -5.81 13.17
N VAL A 344 17.48 -6.64 14.18
CA VAL A 344 18.56 -7.62 14.24
C VAL A 344 18.09 -8.90 14.92
N ILE A 345 18.49 -10.03 14.35
CA ILE A 345 18.55 -11.32 15.02
C ILE A 345 20.02 -11.76 14.94
N TRP A 346 20.61 -12.11 16.08
CA TRP A 346 22.02 -12.47 16.10
C TRP A 346 22.31 -13.56 17.13
N PRO A 347 23.02 -14.62 16.74
CA PRO A 347 23.48 -15.65 17.67
C PRO A 347 24.57 -15.07 18.59
N ILE A 348 24.36 -15.17 19.91
CA ILE A 348 25.30 -14.67 20.92
C ILE A 348 26.23 -15.82 21.34
N VAL A 349 25.63 -16.94 21.71
CA VAL A 349 26.28 -18.18 22.03
C VAL A 349 25.47 -19.34 21.44
N PRO A 350 26.02 -20.56 21.37
CA PRO A 350 25.26 -21.71 20.87
C PRO A 350 23.87 -21.78 21.53
N GLN A 351 22.83 -21.98 20.70
CA GLN A 351 21.40 -22.04 21.08
C GLN A 351 20.77 -20.72 21.55
N TRP A 352 21.52 -19.63 21.73
CA TRP A 352 20.97 -18.36 22.17
C TRP A 352 21.08 -17.28 21.09
N ASN A 353 19.95 -16.69 20.75
CA ASN A 353 19.86 -15.59 19.80
C ASN A 353 19.33 -14.33 20.51
N ALA A 354 19.94 -13.17 20.23
CA ALA A 354 19.36 -11.88 20.55
C ALA A 354 18.39 -11.48 19.43
N ILE A 355 17.27 -10.89 19.80
CA ILE A 355 16.27 -10.35 18.87
C ILE A 355 16.02 -8.91 19.29
N SER A 356 16.09 -7.98 18.34
CA SER A 356 15.81 -6.56 18.62
C SER A 356 15.24 -5.86 17.40
N ARG A 357 14.41 -4.84 17.64
CA ARG A 357 13.96 -3.88 16.65
C ARG A 357 13.78 -2.52 17.27
N TRP A 358 14.05 -1.47 16.48
CA TRP A 358 13.79 -0.10 16.85
C TRP A 358 13.31 0.68 15.63
N GLN A 359 12.09 1.23 15.74
CA GLN A 359 11.46 2.09 14.75
C GLN A 359 11.21 3.46 15.37
N TYR A 360 11.71 4.49 14.72
CA TYR A 360 11.62 5.87 15.18
C TYR A 360 11.04 6.76 14.10
N ASP A 361 10.13 7.65 14.49
CA ASP A 361 9.50 8.63 13.61
C ASP A 361 10.06 10.02 13.87
N TYR A 362 10.76 10.57 12.88
CA TYR A 362 11.34 11.90 12.95
C TYR A 362 10.30 13.02 12.86
N ASN A 363 9.19 12.78 12.13
CA ASN A 363 8.12 13.75 12.02
C ASN A 363 7.38 13.93 13.35
N ARG A 364 7.18 12.82 14.06
CA ARG A 364 6.56 12.78 15.39
C ARG A 364 7.57 12.91 16.53
N ASN A 365 8.87 12.86 16.23
CA ASN A 365 9.98 12.92 17.19
C ASN A 365 9.84 11.90 18.32
N ARG A 366 9.52 10.64 17.98
CA ARG A 366 9.30 9.58 18.97
C ARG A 366 9.57 8.18 18.44
N THR A 367 9.85 7.26 19.37
CA THR A 367 9.85 5.83 19.07
C THR A 367 8.41 5.35 18.85
N LEU A 368 8.15 4.69 17.72
CA LEU A 368 6.87 4.06 17.43
C LEU A 368 6.82 2.64 17.97
N GLU A 369 7.89 1.89 17.76
CA GLU A 369 8.04 0.54 18.26
C GLU A 369 9.49 0.26 18.62
N ALA A 370 9.70 -0.36 19.76
CA ALA A 370 10.97 -0.92 20.12
C ALA A 370 10.74 -2.23 20.86
N PHE A 371 11.47 -3.26 20.49
CA PHE A 371 11.49 -4.49 21.28
C PHE A 371 12.89 -5.08 21.32
N GLY A 372 13.13 -5.81 22.40
CA GLY A 372 14.37 -6.54 22.58
C GLY A 372 14.16 -7.75 23.45
N GLY A 373 14.91 -8.81 23.18
CA GLY A 373 14.78 -10.04 23.92
C GLY A 373 15.75 -11.11 23.48
N PHE A 374 15.55 -12.28 24.05
CA PHE A 374 16.37 -13.44 23.80
C PHE A 374 15.51 -14.64 23.40
N GLU A 375 16.08 -15.44 22.54
CA GLU A 375 15.53 -16.71 22.12
C GLU A 375 16.54 -17.82 22.47
N TYR A 376 16.06 -18.84 23.17
CA TYR A 376 16.74 -20.11 23.29
C TYR A 376 16.17 -21.10 22.30
N ASP A 377 17.01 -21.65 21.45
CA ASP A 377 16.62 -22.59 20.39
C ASP A 377 17.34 -23.93 20.57
N ASN A 378 16.56 -25.00 20.78
CA ASN A 378 17.04 -26.35 20.89
C ASN A 378 16.43 -27.23 19.78
N CYS A 379 16.87 -28.47 19.68
CA CYS A 379 16.34 -29.45 18.70
C CYS A 379 14.82 -29.60 18.74
N CYS A 380 14.20 -29.52 19.92
CA CYS A 380 12.81 -29.92 20.15
C CYS A 380 11.88 -28.77 20.55
N TRP A 381 12.42 -27.66 21.03
CA TRP A 381 11.61 -26.50 21.46
C TRP A 381 12.39 -25.19 21.37
N LYS A 382 11.64 -24.09 21.28
CA LYS A 382 12.16 -22.71 21.37
C LYS A 382 11.48 -21.97 22.51
N LEU A 383 12.24 -21.14 23.21
CA LEU A 383 11.75 -20.23 24.24
C LEU A 383 12.14 -18.81 23.85
N ARG A 384 11.17 -17.89 23.83
CA ARG A 384 11.39 -16.47 23.55
C ARG A 384 10.90 -15.63 24.71
N LEU A 385 11.75 -14.73 25.19
CA LEU A 385 11.40 -13.70 26.16
C LEU A 385 11.67 -12.33 25.54
N ILE A 386 10.62 -11.55 25.29
CA ILE A 386 10.69 -10.28 24.58
C ILE A 386 10.00 -9.19 25.39
N SER A 387 10.71 -8.10 25.65
CA SER A 387 10.15 -6.85 26.14
C SER A 387 9.84 -5.96 24.95
N ARG A 388 8.62 -5.41 24.87
CA ARG A 388 8.15 -4.59 23.76
C ARG A 388 7.52 -3.31 24.26
N TYR A 389 7.86 -2.21 23.60
CA TYR A 389 7.18 -0.91 23.64
C TYR A 389 6.56 -0.66 22.28
N TRP A 390 5.30 -0.20 22.22
CA TRP A 390 4.66 0.18 20.96
C TRP A 390 3.62 1.27 21.18
N VAL A 391 3.41 2.08 20.15
CA VAL A 391 2.39 3.10 20.12
C VAL A 391 1.25 2.58 19.25
N LYS A 392 0.01 2.68 19.75
CA LYS A 392 -1.16 2.46 18.90
C LYS A 392 -1.30 3.66 17.99
N TYR A 393 -0.96 3.45 16.73
CA TYR A 393 -1.09 4.47 15.71
C TYR A 393 -2.54 4.50 15.24
N ASP A 394 -3.24 5.60 15.50
CA ASP A 394 -4.49 5.93 14.84
C ASP A 394 -4.14 6.73 13.58
N GLU A 395 -4.30 6.13 12.42
CA GLU A 395 -4.01 6.76 11.12
C GLU A 395 -4.84 8.04 10.91
N PHE A 396 -5.89 8.21 11.68
CA PHE A 396 -6.82 9.33 11.58
C PHE A 396 -6.67 10.37 12.70
N SER A 397 -5.82 10.11 13.67
CA SER A 397 -5.54 11.04 14.74
C SER A 397 -4.54 12.10 14.28
N GLN A 398 -5.01 13.33 14.09
CA GLN A 398 -4.14 14.52 13.97
C GLN A 398 -3.64 15.01 15.34
N ASN A 399 -3.88 14.24 16.40
CA ASN A 399 -3.45 14.62 17.72
C ASN A 399 -1.95 14.73 17.80
N ALA A 400 -1.47 15.77 18.48
CA ALA A 400 -0.07 15.93 18.78
C ALA A 400 0.47 14.65 19.46
N PRO A 401 1.67 14.18 19.12
CA PRO A 401 2.26 12.94 19.63
C PRO A 401 2.33 12.85 21.16
N GLU A 402 2.29 14.00 21.82
CA GLU A 402 2.30 14.16 23.27
C GLU A 402 1.09 13.50 23.97
N ASN A 403 -0.04 13.38 23.26
CA ASN A 403 -1.27 12.79 23.75
C ASN A 403 -1.39 11.29 23.50
N GLU A 404 -0.48 10.71 22.70
CA GLU A 404 -0.47 9.29 22.39
C GLU A 404 0.40 8.53 23.41
N LYS A 405 -0.21 7.71 24.24
CA LYS A 405 0.50 6.87 25.20
C LYS A 405 0.98 5.60 24.53
N GLY A 406 2.27 5.27 24.74
CA GLY A 406 2.81 3.98 24.34
C GLY A 406 2.48 2.89 25.36
N ASP A 407 2.15 1.71 24.86
CA ASP A 407 1.98 0.50 25.64
C ASP A 407 3.32 -0.20 25.86
N ARG A 408 3.42 -0.97 26.94
CA ARG A 408 4.58 -1.82 27.23
C ARG A 408 4.13 -3.21 27.61
N GLY A 409 4.93 -4.21 27.26
CA GLY A 409 4.62 -5.58 27.62
C GLY A 409 5.84 -6.47 27.61
N ILE A 410 5.80 -7.53 28.42
CA ILE A 410 6.76 -8.62 28.39
C ILE A 410 6.03 -9.85 27.87
N PHE A 411 6.60 -10.49 26.86
CA PHE A 411 6.03 -11.63 26.17
C PHE A 411 6.93 -12.86 26.36
N LEU A 412 6.33 -13.94 26.79
CA LEU A 412 6.96 -15.26 26.84
C LEU A 412 6.28 -16.16 25.84
N GLN A 413 7.04 -16.78 24.94
CA GLN A 413 6.55 -17.74 23.95
C GLN A 413 7.36 -19.04 24.08
N ILE A 414 6.64 -20.16 24.08
CA ILE A 414 7.21 -21.50 23.97
C ILE A 414 6.70 -22.11 22.67
N VAL A 415 7.61 -22.57 21.82
CA VAL A 415 7.30 -23.26 20.57
C VAL A 415 7.85 -24.68 20.64
N LEU A 416 6.99 -25.67 20.44
CA LEU A 416 7.38 -27.08 20.39
C LEU A 416 7.58 -27.47 18.92
N LYS A 417 8.80 -27.82 18.54
CA LYS A 417 9.13 -28.23 17.17
C LYS A 417 8.54 -29.62 16.88
N GLY A 418 7.99 -29.79 15.67
CA GLY A 418 7.43 -31.07 15.25
C GLY A 418 5.96 -31.33 15.64
N LEU A 419 5.33 -30.49 16.47
CA LEU A 419 3.89 -30.59 16.76
C LEU A 419 3.03 -29.75 15.80
N GLY A 420 3.46 -29.59 14.56
CA GLY A 420 2.74 -28.88 13.47
C GLY A 420 2.10 -27.57 13.92
N GLY A 421 2.48 -26.48 13.30
CA GLY A 421 1.92 -25.13 13.40
C GLY A 421 0.97 -24.83 14.54
N VAL A 422 1.44 -24.74 15.76
CA VAL A 422 0.63 -24.19 16.85
C VAL A 422 0.44 -22.72 16.57
N MET A 423 -0.80 -22.39 16.16
CA MET A 423 -1.41 -21.06 16.00
C MET A 423 -0.45 -19.90 16.19
N GLY A 424 -0.34 -19.05 15.17
CA GLY A 424 0.40 -17.81 15.19
C GLY A 424 0.12 -17.05 16.48
N THR A 425 1.08 -17.05 17.36
CA THR A 425 0.97 -16.30 18.61
C THR A 425 1.11 -14.81 18.29
N LYS A 426 0.61 -13.94 19.16
CA LYS A 426 0.83 -12.49 19.03
C LYS A 426 2.32 -12.15 18.86
N VAL A 427 3.22 -12.93 19.47
CA VAL A 427 4.67 -12.76 19.36
C VAL A 427 5.15 -13.01 17.94
N GLU A 428 4.81 -14.12 17.34
CA GLU A 428 5.16 -14.45 15.95
C GLU A 428 4.66 -13.39 14.96
N SER A 429 3.42 -12.93 15.14
CA SER A 429 2.84 -11.89 14.27
C SER A 429 3.63 -10.58 14.29
N PHE A 430 4.10 -10.10 15.42
CA PHE A 430 4.87 -8.85 15.41
C PHE A 430 6.33 -9.04 15.01
N LEU A 431 6.91 -10.22 15.22
CA LEU A 431 8.26 -10.55 14.74
C LEU A 431 8.26 -10.68 13.21
N ASP A 432 7.31 -11.42 12.64
CA ASP A 432 7.15 -11.57 11.19
C ASP A 432 6.92 -10.24 10.47
N LYS A 433 6.06 -9.39 11.03
CA LYS A 433 5.81 -8.04 10.48
C LYS A 433 6.97 -7.06 10.70
N GLY A 434 7.76 -7.27 11.74
CA GLY A 434 8.77 -6.33 12.20
C GLY A 434 10.17 -6.63 11.71
N ILE A 435 10.50 -7.87 11.36
CA ILE A 435 11.85 -8.29 10.99
C ILE A 435 11.80 -8.98 9.63
N GLN A 436 12.29 -8.32 8.61
CA GLN A 436 12.46 -8.96 7.30
C GLN A 436 13.45 -10.13 7.41
N GLY A 437 13.11 -11.28 6.82
CA GLY A 437 13.91 -12.50 6.90
C GLY A 437 13.58 -13.38 8.11
N TYR A 438 12.64 -12.95 8.96
CA TYR A 438 12.22 -13.75 10.12
C TYR A 438 11.51 -15.05 9.67
N ARG A 439 10.61 -14.96 8.70
CA ARG A 439 9.87 -16.14 8.19
C ARG A 439 10.78 -17.13 7.50
N GLU A 440 11.66 -16.67 6.63
CA GLU A 440 12.65 -17.51 5.95
C GLU A 440 13.56 -18.23 6.95
N ARG A 441 13.91 -17.57 8.06
CA ARG A 441 14.64 -18.18 9.17
C ARG A 441 13.83 -19.29 9.85
N GLU A 442 12.56 -19.06 10.14
CA GLU A 442 11.71 -20.05 10.79
C GLU A 442 11.48 -21.27 9.88
N ASP A 443 11.24 -21.05 8.58
CA ASP A 443 11.02 -22.13 7.61
C ASP A 443 12.25 -23.04 7.43
N GLN A 444 13.46 -22.51 7.63
CA GLN A 444 14.72 -23.30 7.59
C GLN A 444 15.00 -24.03 8.93
N ALA A 445 14.35 -23.65 10.00
CA ALA A 445 14.56 -24.21 11.33
C ALA A 445 13.63 -25.41 11.63
N PHE A 446 12.71 -25.73 10.74
CA PHE A 446 11.78 -26.85 10.76
C PHE A 446 12.04 -27.79 9.59
#